data_01837f941db83d3c3eaaa640a8ce354c
#
_entry.id   01837f941db83d3c3eaaa640a8ce354c
#
_cell.length_a   1.000
_cell.length_b   1.000
_cell.length_c   1.000
_cell.angle_alpha   90.00
_cell.angle_beta   90.00
_cell.angle_gamma   90.00
#
_symmetry.space_group_name_H-M   'P 1'
#
loop_
_entity.id
_entity.type
_entity.pdbx_description
1 polymer ?
#
loop_
_entity_poly.entity_id
_entity_poly.type
_entity_poly.pdbx_seq_one_letter_code
_entity_poly.pdbx_strand_id
1 'polypeptide(L)'
;MDIRTADDRTATLETLLNEARIEANELRARIERYRQILASTRMVMGHELKKPVIAINGYLELVSEDVEKASLTDAICLINKARGECDLLNELNDFYLELLRVDAATGAPRIERVSVEEVLRKVIAQASEKAEGRVRVNIVDSIPPVPVNRNALKLILLNLIENALKYSPEGSVVRVEAEVSRDLRGSSDGELLKLRISDTGDGIPADDLKRVFRPFVRLDENRAEGSGLGLTLVRSLVDMCDGDVSVRSEPGKGTTVFVTLPLVPGGNAGAVLP
;
A
#
# COMPACT_ATOMS: atom_id res chain seq x y z
N MET A 1 -12.80 41.26 43.68
CA MET A 1 -12.52 40.91 42.27
C MET A 1 -11.72 39.60 42.25
N ASP A 2 -12.29 38.58 41.72
CA ASP A 2 -12.32 37.19 42.12
C ASP A 2 -11.03 36.42 41.96
N ILE A 3 -10.50 35.88 43.04
CA ILE A 3 -9.43 34.84 43.08
C ILE A 3 -9.95 33.55 42.41
N ARG A 4 -11.25 33.26 42.47
CA ARG A 4 -11.86 32.09 41.82
C ARG A 4 -11.77 32.09 40.28
N THR A 5 -11.77 33.25 39.62
CA THR A 5 -11.66 33.35 38.16
C THR A 5 -10.24 33.20 37.66
N ALA A 6 -9.24 33.43 38.49
CA ALA A 6 -7.82 33.20 38.13
C ALA A 6 -7.47 31.72 38.23
N ASP A 7 -7.94 31.00 39.27
CA ASP A 7 -7.73 29.57 39.44
C ASP A 7 -8.39 28.74 38.30
N ASP A 8 -9.61 29.14 37.90
CA ASP A 8 -10.33 28.44 36.80
C ASP A 8 -9.63 28.62 35.45
N ARG A 9 -9.06 29.81 35.20
CA ARG A 9 -8.23 30.08 33.99
C ARG A 9 -6.92 29.30 34.01
N THR A 10 -6.28 29.15 35.16
CA THR A 10 -5.03 28.40 35.28
C THR A 10 -5.28 26.91 35.05
N ALA A 11 -6.34 26.35 35.61
CA ALA A 11 -6.72 24.95 35.38
C ALA A 11 -7.07 24.68 33.91
N THR A 12 -7.76 25.62 33.25
CA THR A 12 -8.08 25.51 31.82
C THR A 12 -6.82 25.57 30.96
N LEU A 13 -5.88 26.45 31.26
CA LEU A 13 -4.60 26.57 30.56
C LEU A 13 -3.72 25.31 30.75
N GLU A 14 -3.70 24.74 31.96
CA GLU A 14 -2.97 23.49 32.22
C GLU A 14 -3.56 22.31 31.44
N THR A 15 -4.90 22.24 31.33
CA THR A 15 -5.57 21.21 30.53
C THR A 15 -5.22 21.34 29.06
N LEU A 16 -5.33 22.55 28.49
CA LEU A 16 -4.97 22.82 27.10
C LEU A 16 -3.48 22.57 26.81
N LEU A 17 -2.61 22.89 27.75
CA LEU A 17 -1.18 22.63 27.61
C LEU A 17 -0.89 21.13 27.64
N ASN A 18 -1.59 20.37 28.47
CA ASN A 18 -1.44 18.93 28.55
C ASN A 18 -1.97 18.24 27.29
N GLU A 19 -3.12 18.67 26.77
CA GLU A 19 -3.65 18.20 25.49
C GLU A 19 -2.69 18.48 24.33
N ALA A 20 -2.17 19.71 24.23
CA ALA A 20 -1.18 20.06 23.20
C ALA A 20 0.13 19.25 23.33
N ARG A 21 0.52 18.89 24.55
CA ARG A 21 1.71 18.08 24.83
C ARG A 21 1.50 16.62 24.42
N ILE A 22 0.32 16.06 24.65
CA ILE A 22 -0.06 14.72 24.19
C ILE A 22 -0.05 14.69 22.67
N GLU A 23 -0.72 15.64 22.02
CA GLU A 23 -0.76 15.74 20.55
C GLU A 23 0.63 15.89 19.93
N ALA A 24 1.50 16.71 20.51
CA ALA A 24 2.87 16.87 20.06
C ALA A 24 3.70 15.57 20.21
N ASN A 25 3.48 14.81 21.27
CA ASN A 25 4.18 13.51 21.47
C ASN A 25 3.68 12.43 20.49
N GLU A 26 2.38 12.40 20.23
CA GLU A 26 1.79 11.50 19.22
C GLU A 26 2.34 11.81 17.83
N LEU A 27 2.41 13.09 17.47
CA LEU A 27 2.98 13.53 16.20
C LEU A 27 4.46 13.16 16.07
N ARG A 28 5.25 13.31 17.14
CA ARG A 28 6.67 12.89 17.17
C ARG A 28 6.82 11.38 16.97
N ALA A 29 6.02 10.58 17.67
CA ALA A 29 6.04 9.12 17.55
C ALA A 29 5.66 8.68 16.13
N ARG A 30 4.73 9.40 15.50
CA ARG A 30 4.30 9.17 14.11
C ARG A 30 5.40 9.50 13.12
N ILE A 31 6.07 10.65 13.25
CA ILE A 31 7.22 11.05 12.41
C ILE A 31 8.33 9.99 12.53
N GLU A 32 8.61 9.50 13.72
CA GLU A 32 9.66 8.50 13.91
C GLU A 32 9.29 7.16 13.27
N ARG A 33 8.04 6.72 13.35
CA ARG A 33 7.54 5.54 12.61
C ARG A 33 7.72 5.71 11.09
N TYR A 34 7.34 6.86 10.53
CA TYR A 34 7.58 7.16 9.11
C TYR A 34 9.05 7.04 8.73
N ARG A 35 9.95 7.63 9.54
CA ARG A 35 11.39 7.55 9.31
C ARG A 35 11.88 6.11 9.32
N GLN A 36 11.40 5.28 10.23
CA GLN A 36 11.77 3.87 10.30
C GLN A 36 11.27 3.08 9.09
N ILE A 37 10.04 3.29 8.65
CA ILE A 37 9.49 2.66 7.45
C ILE A 37 10.33 3.04 6.22
N LEU A 38 10.62 4.33 6.03
CA LEU A 38 11.43 4.81 4.93
C LEU A 38 12.88 4.28 5.00
N ALA A 39 13.48 4.22 6.19
CA ALA A 39 14.83 3.70 6.36
C ALA A 39 14.90 2.20 6.06
N SER A 40 13.93 1.41 6.53
CA SER A 40 13.85 -0.02 6.23
C SER A 40 13.61 -0.27 4.74
N THR A 41 12.73 0.50 4.12
CA THR A 41 12.47 0.42 2.69
C THR A 41 13.71 0.77 1.87
N ARG A 42 14.45 1.83 2.23
CA ARG A 42 15.72 2.18 1.58
C ARG A 42 16.75 1.06 1.66
N MET A 43 16.88 0.43 2.82
CA MET A 43 17.84 -0.66 3.02
C MET A 43 17.50 -1.87 2.16
N VAL A 44 16.23 -2.29 2.15
CA VAL A 44 15.74 -3.39 1.30
C VAL A 44 15.92 -3.05 -0.17
N MET A 45 15.53 -1.85 -0.60
CA MET A 45 15.67 -1.39 -1.99
C MET A 45 17.12 -1.36 -2.45
N GLY A 46 18.07 -0.91 -1.59
CA GLY A 46 19.48 -0.89 -1.94
C GLY A 46 20.05 -2.28 -2.24
N HIS A 47 19.57 -3.31 -1.55
CA HIS A 47 19.94 -4.71 -1.84
C HIS A 47 19.22 -5.26 -3.08
N GLU A 48 17.95 -4.95 -3.23
CA GLU A 48 17.15 -5.47 -4.34
C GLU A 48 17.50 -4.85 -5.69
N LEU A 49 17.90 -3.58 -5.73
CA LEU A 49 18.42 -2.94 -6.95
C LEU A 49 19.73 -3.54 -7.43
N LYS A 50 20.56 -4.07 -6.53
CA LYS A 50 21.85 -4.70 -6.91
C LYS A 50 21.67 -6.03 -7.63
N LYS A 51 20.65 -6.83 -7.27
CA LYS A 51 20.43 -8.17 -7.83
C LYS A 51 20.23 -8.16 -9.34
N PRO A 52 19.26 -7.41 -9.90
CA PRO A 52 19.06 -7.34 -11.35
C PRO A 52 20.26 -6.74 -12.08
N VAL A 53 20.97 -5.77 -11.48
CA VAL A 53 22.21 -5.23 -12.09
C VAL A 53 23.30 -6.30 -12.21
N ILE A 54 23.47 -7.12 -11.17
CA ILE A 54 24.44 -8.24 -11.21
C ILE A 54 23.99 -9.28 -12.26
N ALA A 55 22.69 -9.61 -12.30
CA ALA A 55 22.16 -10.58 -13.28
C ALA A 55 22.32 -10.09 -14.72
N ILE A 56 22.01 -8.80 -14.99
CA ILE A 56 22.20 -8.19 -16.31
C ILE A 56 23.66 -8.29 -16.74
N ASN A 57 24.60 -7.88 -15.88
CA ASN A 57 26.01 -7.97 -16.17
C ASN A 57 26.45 -9.41 -16.47
N GLY A 58 26.01 -10.38 -15.65
CA GLY A 58 26.28 -11.79 -15.88
C GLY A 58 25.76 -12.32 -17.23
N TYR A 59 24.53 -11.95 -17.62
CA TYR A 59 23.98 -12.32 -18.92
C TYR A 59 24.74 -11.67 -20.07
N LEU A 60 25.17 -10.41 -19.95
CA LEU A 60 25.96 -9.72 -20.97
C LEU A 60 27.37 -10.29 -21.08
N GLU A 61 28.01 -10.67 -19.96
CA GLU A 61 29.29 -11.39 -19.97
C GLU A 61 29.19 -12.72 -20.70
N LEU A 62 28.18 -13.53 -20.40
CA LEU A 62 27.96 -14.82 -21.10
C LEU A 62 27.73 -14.62 -22.60
N VAL A 63 27.00 -13.58 -23.01
CA VAL A 63 26.85 -13.26 -24.44
C VAL A 63 28.19 -12.85 -25.06
N SER A 64 29.07 -12.14 -24.35
CA SER A 64 30.34 -11.66 -24.87
C SER A 64 31.43 -12.72 -24.91
N GLU A 65 31.44 -13.66 -23.95
CA GLU A 65 32.45 -14.73 -23.89
C GLU A 65 32.23 -15.83 -24.91
N ASP A 66 30.99 -16.11 -25.30
CA ASP A 66 30.64 -17.25 -26.17
C ASP A 66 30.18 -16.85 -27.59
N VAL A 67 30.49 -15.61 -28.02
CA VAL A 67 30.10 -15.13 -29.40
C VAL A 67 30.56 -16.07 -30.53
N GLU A 68 31.63 -16.81 -30.32
CA GLU A 68 32.13 -17.77 -31.35
C GLU A 68 31.49 -19.18 -31.22
N LYS A 69 30.85 -19.51 -30.09
CA LYS A 69 30.34 -20.87 -29.79
C LYS A 69 28.85 -20.93 -29.52
N ALA A 70 28.22 -19.84 -29.03
CA ALA A 70 26.82 -19.82 -28.73
C ALA A 70 25.96 -19.79 -29.98
N SER A 71 24.89 -20.56 -29.98
CA SER A 71 23.90 -20.44 -31.05
C SER A 71 23.20 -19.06 -30.93
N LEU A 72 22.78 -18.50 -32.05
CA LEU A 72 22.01 -17.26 -32.09
C LEU A 72 20.79 -17.33 -31.14
N THR A 73 20.22 -18.52 -30.97
CA THR A 73 19.08 -18.79 -30.08
C THR A 73 19.44 -18.58 -28.59
N ASP A 74 20.63 -19.04 -28.17
CA ASP A 74 21.09 -18.88 -26.78
C ASP A 74 21.39 -17.41 -26.46
N ALA A 75 22.03 -16.70 -27.40
CA ALA A 75 22.28 -15.26 -27.27
C ALA A 75 20.96 -14.47 -27.15
N ILE A 76 19.96 -14.77 -27.97
CA ILE A 76 18.63 -14.15 -27.89
C ILE A 76 17.97 -14.45 -26.53
N CYS A 77 18.08 -15.68 -26.02
CA CYS A 77 17.55 -16.06 -24.71
C CYS A 77 18.19 -15.24 -23.58
N LEU A 78 19.52 -15.10 -23.58
CA LEU A 78 20.23 -14.30 -22.57
C LEU A 78 19.90 -12.82 -22.64
N ILE A 79 19.77 -12.26 -23.84
CA ILE A 79 19.34 -10.86 -24.04
C ILE A 79 17.93 -10.65 -23.52
N ASN A 80 17.00 -11.58 -23.76
CA ASN A 80 15.64 -11.49 -23.26
C ASN A 80 15.59 -11.57 -21.71
N LYS A 81 16.45 -12.40 -21.10
CA LYS A 81 16.60 -12.43 -19.64
C LYS A 81 17.14 -11.11 -19.10
N ALA A 82 18.19 -10.55 -19.70
CA ALA A 82 18.72 -9.24 -19.32
C ALA A 82 17.66 -8.13 -19.44
N ARG A 83 16.82 -8.19 -20.49
CA ARG A 83 15.71 -7.26 -20.68
C ARG A 83 14.66 -7.37 -19.57
N GLY A 84 14.30 -8.58 -19.16
CA GLY A 84 13.39 -8.80 -18.02
C GLY A 84 13.93 -8.21 -16.71
N GLU A 85 15.24 -8.28 -16.47
CA GLU A 85 15.86 -7.64 -15.30
C GLU A 85 15.88 -6.10 -15.40
N CYS A 86 16.00 -5.53 -16.61
CA CYS A 86 15.85 -4.10 -16.82
C CYS A 86 14.41 -3.62 -16.53
N ASP A 87 13.40 -4.39 -16.94
CA ASP A 87 12.00 -4.08 -16.66
C ASP A 87 11.74 -4.11 -15.13
N LEU A 88 12.31 -5.09 -14.42
CA LEU A 88 12.28 -5.15 -12.97
C LEU A 88 12.93 -3.93 -12.31
N LEU A 89 14.08 -3.46 -12.83
CA LEU A 89 14.72 -2.24 -12.33
C LEU A 89 13.84 -1.00 -12.50
N ASN A 90 13.15 -0.87 -13.63
CA ASN A 90 12.24 0.24 -13.87
C ASN A 90 11.06 0.20 -12.89
N GLU A 91 10.44 -0.97 -12.66
CA GLU A 91 9.36 -1.13 -11.68
C GLU A 91 9.81 -0.82 -10.25
N LEU A 92 11.03 -1.22 -9.85
CA LEU A 92 11.63 -0.87 -8.57
C LEU A 92 11.83 0.63 -8.41
N ASN A 93 12.31 1.28 -9.46
CA ASN A 93 12.50 2.73 -9.47
C ASN A 93 11.16 3.47 -9.34
N ASP A 94 10.13 3.04 -10.08
CA ASP A 94 8.79 3.64 -10.00
C ASP A 94 8.19 3.47 -8.61
N PHE A 95 8.27 2.26 -8.02
CA PHE A 95 7.87 2.01 -6.63
C PHE A 95 8.56 2.97 -5.65
N TYR A 96 9.87 3.16 -5.78
CA TYR A 96 10.64 4.03 -4.91
C TYR A 96 10.25 5.51 -5.08
N LEU A 97 10.05 5.95 -6.33
CA LEU A 97 9.59 7.30 -6.61
C LEU A 97 8.18 7.57 -6.06
N GLU A 98 7.29 6.59 -6.11
CA GLU A 98 5.96 6.69 -5.53
C GLU A 98 6.00 6.83 -4.01
N LEU A 99 6.82 6.04 -3.32
CA LEU A 99 7.06 6.20 -1.89
C LEU A 99 7.63 7.58 -1.55
N LEU A 100 8.61 8.06 -2.31
CA LEU A 100 9.18 9.39 -2.10
C LEU A 100 8.18 10.52 -2.36
N ARG A 101 7.27 10.37 -3.32
CA ARG A 101 6.23 11.38 -3.60
C ARG A 101 5.24 11.55 -2.47
N VAL A 102 4.97 10.49 -1.70
CA VAL A 102 4.14 10.58 -0.50
C VAL A 102 4.84 11.41 0.58
N ASP A 103 6.19 11.36 0.64
CA ASP A 103 7.02 12.05 1.64
C ASP A 103 7.48 13.46 1.19
N ALA A 104 7.77 13.64 -0.11
CA ALA A 104 8.54 14.78 -0.63
C ALA A 104 7.77 16.11 -0.72
N ALA A 105 6.45 16.12 -0.62
CA ALA A 105 5.67 17.34 -0.88
C ALA A 105 5.85 18.44 0.19
N THR A 106 6.26 18.10 1.44
CA THR A 106 6.31 19.09 2.54
C THR A 106 7.28 18.77 3.69
N GLY A 107 8.12 17.74 3.61
CA GLY A 107 8.99 17.34 4.75
C GLY A 107 8.25 16.70 5.93
N ALA A 108 6.93 16.62 5.87
CA ALA A 108 6.06 15.83 6.73
C ALA A 108 4.87 15.37 5.89
N PRO A 109 4.35 14.14 6.09
CA PRO A 109 3.20 13.64 5.35
C PRO A 109 2.00 14.55 5.61
N ARG A 110 1.51 15.21 4.56
CA ARG A 110 0.36 16.09 4.67
C ARG A 110 -0.89 15.26 4.84
N ILE A 111 -1.39 15.22 6.07
CA ILE A 111 -2.68 14.63 6.39
C ILE A 111 -3.74 15.68 6.12
N GLU A 112 -4.71 15.33 5.32
CA GLU A 112 -5.86 16.14 5.01
C GLU A 112 -7.14 15.31 5.15
N ARG A 113 -8.28 15.96 5.29
CA ARG A 113 -9.57 15.26 5.27
C ARG A 113 -9.96 14.91 3.85
N VAL A 114 -9.87 13.62 3.51
CA VAL A 114 -10.02 13.11 2.14
C VAL A 114 -11.36 12.39 1.98
N SER A 115 -12.13 12.74 0.96
CA SER A 115 -13.30 11.97 0.54
C SER A 115 -12.84 10.69 -0.18
N VAL A 116 -13.16 9.55 0.42
CA VAL A 116 -12.88 8.21 -0.15
C VAL A 116 -13.57 8.04 -1.50
N GLU A 117 -14.82 8.50 -1.60
CA GLU A 117 -15.60 8.43 -2.84
C GLU A 117 -14.95 9.20 -3.99
N GLU A 118 -14.45 10.42 -3.71
CA GLU A 118 -13.74 11.22 -4.72
C GLU A 118 -12.48 10.51 -5.22
N VAL A 119 -11.70 9.93 -4.30
CA VAL A 119 -10.48 9.20 -4.66
C VAL A 119 -10.80 7.93 -5.44
N LEU A 120 -11.79 7.14 -5.01
CA LEU A 120 -12.25 5.95 -5.74
C LEU A 120 -12.68 6.29 -7.16
N ARG A 121 -13.47 7.35 -7.35
CA ARG A 121 -13.90 7.78 -8.68
C ARG A 121 -12.70 8.11 -9.59
N LYS A 122 -11.69 8.80 -9.06
CA LYS A 122 -10.46 9.14 -9.81
C LYS A 122 -9.62 7.91 -10.13
N VAL A 123 -9.48 6.99 -9.18
CA VAL A 123 -8.73 5.74 -9.36
C VAL A 123 -9.39 4.87 -10.43
N ILE A 124 -10.69 4.69 -10.38
CA ILE A 124 -11.44 3.89 -11.38
C ILE A 124 -11.30 4.49 -12.77
N ALA A 125 -11.37 5.83 -12.90
CA ALA A 125 -11.16 6.50 -14.17
C ALA A 125 -9.72 6.38 -14.69
N GLN A 126 -8.74 6.19 -13.80
CA GLN A 126 -7.32 6.01 -14.15
C GLN A 126 -6.94 4.55 -14.40
N ALA A 127 -7.53 3.62 -13.66
CA ALA A 127 -7.32 2.19 -13.84
C ALA A 127 -7.79 1.80 -15.24
N SER A 128 -6.86 1.73 -16.15
CA SER A 128 -6.87 1.41 -17.59
C SER A 128 -8.23 1.08 -18.26
N GLU A 129 -8.24 1.10 -19.59
CA GLU A 129 -9.35 0.59 -20.45
C GLU A 129 -9.90 -0.78 -20.04
N LYS A 130 -9.07 -1.61 -19.36
CA LYS A 130 -9.47 -2.92 -18.80
C LYS A 130 -10.44 -2.82 -17.61
N ALA A 131 -10.55 -1.67 -16.95
CA ALA A 131 -11.44 -1.47 -15.78
C ALA A 131 -12.87 -1.08 -16.19
N GLU A 132 -13.08 -0.69 -17.45
CA GLU A 132 -14.35 -0.13 -17.91
C GLU A 132 -15.51 -1.11 -17.71
N GLY A 133 -16.41 -0.77 -16.80
CA GLY A 133 -17.57 -1.60 -16.45
C GLY A 133 -17.29 -2.81 -15.55
N ARG A 134 -16.03 -3.12 -15.23
CA ARG A 134 -15.66 -4.28 -14.40
C ARG A 134 -15.56 -3.98 -12.90
N VAL A 135 -15.46 -2.72 -12.50
CA VAL A 135 -15.38 -2.34 -11.09
C VAL A 135 -16.76 -1.89 -10.59
N ARG A 136 -17.24 -2.54 -9.53
CA ARG A 136 -18.50 -2.18 -8.84
C ARG A 136 -18.15 -1.62 -7.47
N VAL A 137 -18.57 -0.39 -7.21
CA VAL A 137 -18.36 0.27 -5.91
C VAL A 137 -19.68 0.26 -5.14
N ASN A 138 -19.60 -0.19 -3.89
CA ASN A 138 -20.68 -0.14 -2.92
C ASN A 138 -20.19 0.61 -1.68
N ILE A 139 -20.70 1.80 -1.46
CA ILE A 139 -20.42 2.58 -0.25
C ILE A 139 -21.64 2.45 0.65
N VAL A 140 -21.42 1.81 1.80
CA VAL A 140 -22.46 1.63 2.83
C VAL A 140 -22.41 2.85 3.74
N ASP A 141 -23.50 3.59 3.77
CA ASP A 141 -23.66 4.84 4.51
C ASP A 141 -22.76 6.01 4.04
N SER A 142 -22.94 7.18 4.67
CA SER A 142 -22.09 8.33 4.37
C SER A 142 -20.75 8.18 5.09
N ILE A 143 -19.67 8.04 4.32
CA ILE A 143 -18.31 7.97 4.86
C ILE A 143 -17.83 9.41 5.12
N PRO A 144 -17.49 9.77 6.37
CA PRO A 144 -16.90 11.07 6.65
C PRO A 144 -15.51 11.19 6.00
N PRO A 145 -15.04 12.41 5.70
CA PRO A 145 -13.69 12.60 5.17
C PRO A 145 -12.64 12.02 6.12
N VAL A 146 -11.77 11.15 5.58
CA VAL A 146 -10.75 10.40 6.32
C VAL A 146 -9.48 11.24 6.47
N PRO A 147 -8.88 11.33 7.67
CA PRO A 147 -7.62 12.05 7.89
C PRO A 147 -6.44 11.22 7.38
N VAL A 148 -6.09 11.36 6.11
CA VAL A 148 -5.08 10.55 5.44
C VAL A 148 -4.30 11.38 4.41
N ASN A 149 -3.12 10.93 4.03
CA ASN A 149 -2.46 11.46 2.84
C ASN A 149 -3.22 11.01 1.59
N ARG A 150 -3.71 11.96 0.78
CA ARG A 150 -4.51 11.70 -0.43
C ARG A 150 -3.78 10.80 -1.44
N ASN A 151 -2.47 11.01 -1.63
CA ASN A 151 -1.69 10.20 -2.57
C ASN A 151 -1.51 8.79 -2.05
N ALA A 152 -1.28 8.61 -0.74
CA ALA A 152 -1.22 7.27 -0.13
C ALA A 152 -2.53 6.51 -0.34
N LEU A 153 -3.68 7.10 -0.03
CA LEU A 153 -4.98 6.47 -0.25
C LEU A 153 -5.22 6.14 -1.73
N LYS A 154 -4.84 7.06 -2.63
CA LYS A 154 -4.93 6.83 -4.08
C LYS A 154 -4.10 5.61 -4.51
N LEU A 155 -2.84 5.51 -4.08
CA LEU A 155 -1.93 4.42 -4.43
C LEU A 155 -2.37 3.08 -3.83
N ILE A 156 -2.88 3.07 -2.59
CA ILE A 156 -3.48 1.87 -1.99
C ILE A 156 -4.61 1.33 -2.86
N LEU A 157 -5.57 2.19 -3.20
CA LEU A 157 -6.73 1.79 -3.99
C LEU A 157 -6.36 1.37 -5.41
N LEU A 158 -5.45 2.11 -6.05
CA LEU A 158 -4.98 1.80 -7.41
C LEU A 158 -4.33 0.41 -7.46
N ASN A 159 -3.35 0.15 -6.61
CA ASN A 159 -2.66 -1.15 -6.56
C ASN A 159 -3.61 -2.31 -6.27
N LEU A 160 -4.56 -2.14 -5.35
CA LEU A 160 -5.51 -3.20 -5.01
C LEU A 160 -6.49 -3.47 -6.16
N ILE A 161 -7.01 -2.44 -6.81
CA ILE A 161 -7.94 -2.57 -7.93
C ILE A 161 -7.23 -3.16 -9.15
N GLU A 162 -6.03 -2.69 -9.48
CA GLU A 162 -5.24 -3.23 -10.59
C GLU A 162 -4.88 -4.70 -10.37
N ASN A 163 -4.47 -5.08 -9.16
CA ASN A 163 -4.22 -6.48 -8.82
C ASN A 163 -5.49 -7.32 -8.99
N ALA A 164 -6.63 -6.88 -8.47
CA ALA A 164 -7.90 -7.57 -8.60
C ALA A 164 -8.32 -7.75 -10.06
N LEU A 165 -8.15 -6.73 -10.91
CA LEU A 165 -8.43 -6.80 -12.34
C LEU A 165 -7.47 -7.73 -13.10
N LYS A 166 -6.20 -7.71 -12.72
CA LYS A 166 -5.12 -8.49 -13.35
C LYS A 166 -5.28 -9.98 -13.12
N TYR A 167 -5.60 -10.37 -11.89
CA TYR A 167 -5.71 -11.78 -11.50
C TYR A 167 -7.11 -12.37 -11.66
N SER A 168 -8.06 -11.59 -12.15
CA SER A 168 -9.42 -12.01 -12.45
C SER A 168 -9.61 -12.36 -13.93
N PRO A 169 -10.44 -13.35 -14.26
CA PRO A 169 -10.81 -13.63 -15.65
C PRO A 169 -11.39 -12.41 -16.37
N GLU A 170 -11.22 -12.34 -17.69
CA GLU A 170 -11.86 -11.30 -18.49
C GLU A 170 -13.39 -11.33 -18.30
N GLY A 171 -14.00 -10.15 -18.18
CA GLY A 171 -15.44 -10.00 -17.96
C GLY A 171 -15.91 -10.19 -16.53
N SER A 172 -15.05 -10.66 -15.61
CA SER A 172 -15.38 -10.75 -14.18
C SER A 172 -15.47 -9.38 -13.53
N VAL A 173 -16.18 -9.30 -12.40
CA VAL A 173 -16.43 -8.06 -11.66
C VAL A 173 -15.57 -8.01 -10.41
N VAL A 174 -14.80 -6.93 -10.27
CA VAL A 174 -14.12 -6.56 -9.02
C VAL A 174 -15.08 -5.73 -8.17
N ARG A 175 -15.26 -6.12 -6.92
CA ARG A 175 -16.11 -5.40 -5.96
C ARG A 175 -15.25 -4.59 -5.01
N VAL A 176 -15.58 -3.32 -4.87
CA VAL A 176 -14.97 -2.40 -3.90
C VAL A 176 -16.07 -1.97 -2.94
N GLU A 177 -15.92 -2.31 -1.68
CA GLU A 177 -16.87 -1.94 -0.64
C GLU A 177 -16.17 -1.06 0.39
N ALA A 178 -16.87 -0.02 0.83
CA ALA A 178 -16.39 0.91 1.83
C ALA A 178 -17.47 1.14 2.88
N GLU A 179 -17.11 1.01 4.16
CA GLU A 179 -18.01 1.19 5.29
C GLU A 179 -17.29 1.82 6.48
N VAL A 180 -18.04 2.48 7.36
CA VAL A 180 -17.56 2.92 8.66
C VAL A 180 -17.91 1.84 9.70
N SER A 181 -16.93 1.46 10.50
CA SER A 181 -17.10 0.50 11.59
C SER A 181 -16.54 1.06 12.88
N ARG A 182 -17.17 0.74 14.01
CA ARG A 182 -16.62 1.05 15.32
C ARG A 182 -15.57 0.02 15.71
N ASP A 183 -14.43 0.48 16.22
CA ASP A 183 -13.44 -0.42 16.81
C ASP A 183 -13.94 -0.86 18.20
N LEU A 184 -14.47 -2.07 18.28
CA LEU A 184 -14.94 -2.66 19.54
C LEU A 184 -13.79 -3.27 20.37
N ARG A 185 -12.55 -3.21 19.92
CA ARG A 185 -11.40 -3.92 20.51
C ARG A 185 -10.38 -3.02 21.21
N GLY A 186 -10.46 -1.71 21.03
CA GLY A 186 -9.56 -0.73 21.64
C GLY A 186 -10.17 0.03 22.79
N SER A 187 -9.33 0.55 23.68
CA SER A 187 -9.72 1.39 24.82
C SER A 187 -10.25 2.78 24.43
N SER A 188 -10.35 3.06 23.13
CA SER A 188 -10.91 4.29 22.57
C SER A 188 -12.00 3.92 21.56
N ASP A 189 -13.19 4.52 21.71
CA ASP A 189 -14.34 4.45 20.78
C ASP A 189 -13.98 5.05 19.40
N GLY A 190 -12.96 4.49 18.74
CA GLY A 190 -12.49 4.96 17.45
C GLY A 190 -13.32 4.40 16.29
N GLU A 191 -13.76 5.28 15.40
CA GLU A 191 -14.34 4.85 14.13
C GLU A 191 -13.22 4.52 13.13
N LEU A 192 -13.40 3.45 12.36
CA LEU A 192 -12.50 2.99 11.32
C LEU A 192 -13.21 3.01 9.97
N LEU A 193 -12.53 3.49 8.94
CA LEU A 193 -12.88 3.17 7.57
C LEU A 193 -12.45 1.73 7.31
N LYS A 194 -13.37 0.90 6.83
CA LYS A 194 -13.07 -0.43 6.27
C LYS A 194 -13.26 -0.39 4.77
N LEU A 195 -12.22 -0.80 4.06
CA LEU A 195 -12.25 -1.02 2.62
C LEU A 195 -12.11 -2.52 2.37
N ARG A 196 -12.92 -3.05 1.47
CA ARG A 196 -12.87 -4.44 1.01
C ARG A 196 -12.82 -4.45 -0.51
N ILE A 197 -11.76 -5.02 -1.06
CA ILE A 197 -11.58 -5.19 -2.49
C ILE A 197 -11.59 -6.70 -2.77
N SER A 198 -12.58 -7.16 -3.53
CA SER A 198 -12.82 -8.58 -3.81
C SER A 198 -12.80 -8.85 -5.30
N ASP A 199 -12.11 -9.90 -5.67
CA ASP A 199 -12.05 -10.46 -7.01
C ASP A 199 -12.56 -11.91 -7.04
N THR A 200 -12.74 -12.44 -8.23
CA THR A 200 -13.09 -13.85 -8.50
C THR A 200 -12.01 -14.55 -9.32
N GLY A 201 -10.75 -14.21 -9.03
CA GLY A 201 -9.57 -14.76 -9.69
C GLY A 201 -9.21 -16.17 -9.21
N ASP A 202 -7.98 -16.57 -9.53
CA ASP A 202 -7.49 -17.93 -9.22
C ASP A 202 -7.35 -18.21 -7.72
N GLY A 203 -7.34 -17.16 -6.90
CA GLY A 203 -7.12 -17.26 -5.47
C GLY A 203 -5.67 -17.58 -5.10
N ILE A 204 -5.40 -17.65 -3.82
CA ILE A 204 -4.07 -17.79 -3.23
C ILE A 204 -4.08 -19.00 -2.28
N PRO A 205 -3.12 -19.93 -2.40
CA PRO A 205 -2.95 -21.02 -1.46
C PRO A 205 -2.68 -20.53 -0.04
N ALA A 206 -3.19 -21.25 0.97
CA ALA A 206 -3.08 -20.85 2.38
C ALA A 206 -1.62 -20.66 2.85
N ASP A 207 -0.69 -21.47 2.35
CA ASP A 207 0.74 -21.38 2.68
C ASP A 207 1.39 -20.08 2.18
N ASP A 208 0.85 -19.53 1.11
CA ASP A 208 1.37 -18.32 0.49
C ASP A 208 0.76 -17.02 1.07
N LEU A 209 -0.39 -17.09 1.74
CA LEU A 209 -1.06 -15.91 2.33
C LEU A 209 -0.14 -15.11 3.26
N LYS A 210 0.75 -15.78 3.99
CA LYS A 210 1.73 -15.12 4.89
C LYS A 210 2.85 -14.39 4.15
N ARG A 211 3.01 -14.67 2.86
CA ARG A 211 4.13 -14.17 2.05
C ARG A 211 3.74 -13.07 1.07
N VAL A 212 2.44 -12.92 0.73
CA VAL A 212 1.97 -12.03 -0.34
C VAL A 212 2.30 -10.55 -0.12
N PHE A 213 2.55 -10.14 1.12
CA PHE A 213 2.98 -8.78 1.45
C PHE A 213 4.51 -8.61 1.50
N ARG A 214 5.28 -9.69 1.27
CA ARG A 214 6.74 -9.60 1.20
C ARG A 214 7.16 -9.10 -0.17
N PRO A 215 8.22 -8.29 -0.27
CA PRO A 215 8.73 -7.81 -1.55
C PRO A 215 9.06 -8.98 -2.50
N PHE A 216 8.78 -8.79 -3.79
CA PHE A 216 9.13 -9.72 -4.88
C PHE A 216 8.48 -11.10 -4.81
N VAL A 217 7.51 -11.31 -3.96
CA VAL A 217 6.75 -12.55 -3.94
C VAL A 217 5.78 -12.57 -5.11
N ARG A 218 6.01 -13.54 -6.02
CA ARG A 218 5.12 -13.90 -7.12
C ARG A 218 4.69 -15.34 -6.92
N LEU A 219 3.40 -15.60 -7.00
CA LEU A 219 2.84 -16.94 -6.77
C LEU A 219 2.82 -17.78 -8.05
N ASP A 220 2.86 -17.14 -9.20
CA ASP A 220 2.95 -17.78 -10.51
C ASP A 220 4.00 -17.04 -11.35
N GLU A 221 5.15 -17.67 -11.56
CA GLU A 221 6.25 -17.12 -12.35
C GLU A 221 5.94 -17.13 -13.85
N ASN A 222 5.01 -17.99 -14.29
CA ASN A 222 4.63 -18.14 -15.70
C ASN A 222 3.49 -17.21 -16.11
N ARG A 223 2.76 -16.65 -15.17
CA ARG A 223 1.61 -15.78 -15.40
C ARG A 223 1.97 -14.33 -15.20
N ALA A 224 2.40 -13.71 -16.27
CA ALA A 224 2.40 -12.26 -16.47
C ALA A 224 3.23 -11.35 -15.56
N GLU A 225 3.49 -10.29 -16.14
CA GLU A 225 3.89 -8.93 -15.77
C GLU A 225 3.66 -8.57 -14.31
N GLY A 226 4.71 -8.11 -13.65
CA GLY A 226 4.67 -7.45 -12.35
C GLY A 226 5.76 -7.92 -11.39
N SER A 227 6.33 -6.97 -10.68
CA SER A 227 7.48 -7.13 -9.77
C SER A 227 7.18 -7.86 -8.46
N GLY A 228 5.91 -8.07 -8.11
CA GLY A 228 5.54 -8.53 -6.76
C GLY A 228 5.68 -7.45 -5.69
N LEU A 229 5.71 -6.18 -6.07
CA LEU A 229 5.86 -5.02 -5.17
C LEU A 229 4.53 -4.36 -4.79
N GLY A 230 3.46 -4.55 -5.55
CA GLY A 230 2.20 -3.85 -5.34
C GLY A 230 1.60 -4.05 -3.95
N LEU A 231 1.50 -5.28 -3.45
CA LEU A 231 0.98 -5.53 -2.10
C LEU A 231 1.97 -5.09 -1.00
N THR A 232 3.27 -5.11 -1.26
CA THR A 232 4.29 -4.54 -0.35
C THR A 232 4.11 -3.04 -0.21
N LEU A 233 3.87 -2.33 -1.32
CA LEU A 233 3.56 -0.91 -1.31
C LEU A 233 2.28 -0.62 -0.51
N VAL A 234 1.22 -1.41 -0.76
CA VAL A 234 -0.03 -1.29 0.00
C VAL A 234 0.22 -1.44 1.49
N ARG A 235 0.96 -2.45 1.94
CA ARG A 235 1.31 -2.64 3.37
C ARG A 235 2.03 -1.42 3.92
N SER A 236 3.10 -0.96 3.24
CA SER A 236 3.88 0.20 3.68
C SER A 236 3.02 1.47 3.79
N LEU A 237 2.16 1.73 2.79
CA LEU A 237 1.29 2.90 2.79
C LEU A 237 0.19 2.83 3.86
N VAL A 238 -0.37 1.65 4.10
CA VAL A 238 -1.37 1.41 5.15
C VAL A 238 -0.74 1.59 6.52
N ASP A 239 0.46 1.04 6.77
CA ASP A 239 1.22 1.22 8.00
C ASP A 239 1.55 2.71 8.24
N MET A 240 1.87 3.46 7.17
CA MET A 240 2.03 4.92 7.21
C MET A 240 0.75 5.66 7.59
N CYS A 241 -0.41 5.13 7.33
CA CYS A 241 -1.71 5.70 7.69
C CYS A 241 -2.24 5.19 9.04
N ASP A 242 -1.40 4.56 9.87
CA ASP A 242 -1.79 3.93 11.14
C ASP A 242 -2.93 2.90 10.97
N GLY A 243 -3.01 2.27 9.78
CA GLY A 243 -4.02 1.29 9.40
C GLY A 243 -3.56 -0.16 9.55
N ASP A 244 -4.41 -1.07 9.13
CA ASP A 244 -4.05 -2.49 8.96
C ASP A 244 -4.54 -3.03 7.61
N VAL A 245 -3.82 -4.02 7.06
CA VAL A 245 -4.19 -4.72 5.83
C VAL A 245 -4.08 -6.23 6.02
N SER A 246 -5.10 -6.93 5.57
CA SER A 246 -5.15 -8.39 5.59
C SER A 246 -5.75 -8.94 4.31
N VAL A 247 -5.54 -10.25 4.07
CA VAL A 247 -6.00 -10.95 2.88
C VAL A 247 -6.70 -12.23 3.26
N ARG A 248 -7.83 -12.52 2.57
CA ARG A 248 -8.50 -13.82 2.58
C ARG A 248 -8.60 -14.31 1.15
N SER A 249 -8.25 -15.55 0.92
CA SER A 249 -8.29 -16.12 -0.41
C SER A 249 -8.43 -17.64 -0.33
N GLU A 250 -9.11 -18.20 -1.32
CA GLU A 250 -9.22 -19.63 -1.53
C GLU A 250 -8.94 -19.93 -2.99
N PRO A 251 -8.10 -20.92 -3.31
CA PRO A 251 -7.85 -21.34 -4.69
C PRO A 251 -9.15 -21.60 -5.46
N GLY A 252 -9.26 -20.98 -6.64
CA GLY A 252 -10.43 -21.08 -7.52
C GLY A 252 -11.66 -20.28 -7.11
N LYS A 253 -11.62 -19.54 -5.98
CA LYS A 253 -12.74 -18.70 -5.52
C LYS A 253 -12.45 -17.20 -5.55
N GLY A 254 -11.18 -16.83 -5.73
CA GLY A 254 -10.73 -15.45 -5.75
C GLY A 254 -10.10 -14.97 -4.46
N THR A 255 -9.84 -13.68 -4.41
CA THR A 255 -9.15 -13.01 -3.30
C THR A 255 -9.95 -11.82 -2.79
N THR A 256 -9.88 -11.60 -1.50
CA THR A 256 -10.41 -10.40 -0.85
C THR A 256 -9.33 -9.77 0.02
N VAL A 257 -9.02 -8.52 -0.25
CA VAL A 257 -8.11 -7.70 0.56
C VAL A 257 -8.93 -6.74 1.39
N PHE A 258 -8.62 -6.68 2.68
CA PHE A 258 -9.24 -5.80 3.66
C PHE A 258 -8.21 -4.75 4.08
N VAL A 259 -8.61 -3.49 4.07
CA VAL A 259 -7.84 -2.36 4.60
C VAL A 259 -8.67 -1.64 5.63
N THR A 260 -8.08 -1.33 6.78
CA THR A 260 -8.70 -0.47 7.80
C THR A 260 -7.85 0.76 8.01
N LEU A 261 -8.49 1.92 8.07
CA LEU A 261 -7.83 3.21 8.34
C LEU A 261 -8.58 3.94 9.47
N PRO A 262 -7.89 4.58 10.43
CA PRO A 262 -8.53 5.32 11.50
C PRO A 262 -9.23 6.58 10.95
N LEU A 263 -10.44 6.86 11.44
CA LEU A 263 -11.18 8.09 11.13
C LEU A 263 -10.81 9.25 12.05
N VAL A 264 -10.12 8.93 13.15
CA VAL A 264 -9.54 9.91 14.08
C VAL A 264 -8.03 9.72 14.07
N PRO A 265 -7.22 10.77 13.91
CA PRO A 265 -5.76 10.65 13.95
C PRO A 265 -5.31 10.08 15.31
N GLY A 266 -4.45 9.05 15.31
CA GLY A 266 -3.86 8.48 16.52
C GLY A 266 -4.62 7.30 17.17
N GLY A 267 -5.72 6.85 16.57
CA GLY A 267 -6.37 5.59 16.96
C GLY A 267 -5.52 4.39 16.52
N ASN A 268 -5.00 3.63 17.48
CA ASN A 268 -4.16 2.45 17.23
C ASN A 268 -5.02 1.35 16.56
N ALA A 269 -4.93 1.21 15.25
CA ALA A 269 -5.59 0.12 14.49
C ALA A 269 -4.83 -1.22 14.60
N GLY A 270 -4.06 -1.38 15.68
CA GLY A 270 -3.33 -2.62 15.96
C GLY A 270 -4.24 -3.71 16.50
N ALA A 271 -5.01 -4.38 15.64
CA ALA A 271 -5.70 -5.60 16.04
C ALA A 271 -5.74 -6.61 14.89
N VAL A 272 -5.07 -7.70 15.13
CA VAL A 272 -5.13 -8.95 14.37
C VAL A 272 -6.59 -9.32 14.11
N LEU A 273 -6.97 -9.36 12.83
CA LEU A 273 -8.23 -9.97 12.41
C LEU A 273 -8.12 -11.50 12.54
N PRO A 274 -9.19 -12.18 12.93
CA PRO A 274 -9.21 -13.62 13.12
C PRO A 274 -8.99 -14.42 11.84
#